data_e1aab8bd2ae57dbf29d4da2e6d364354
#
_entry.id   e1aab8bd2ae57dbf29d4da2e6d364354
#
_cell.length_a   1.000
_cell.length_b   1.000
_cell.length_c   1.000
_cell.angle_alpha   90.00
_cell.angle_beta   90.00
_cell.angle_gamma   90.00
#
_symmetry.space_group_name_H-M   'P 1'
#
loop_
_entity.id
_entity.type
_entity.pdbx_description
1 polymer ?
#
loop_
_entity_poly.entity_id
_entity_poly.type
_entity_poly.pdbx_seq_one_letter_code
_entity_poly.pdbx_strand_id
1 'polypeptide(L)'
;VGFRDFLFLLTSTIYYTMWAIEVRDLTKRYRGNGFAAVDHVSFSVKSGEIFALLGPNGAGKTTTIKILTTLLKPTSGTAKVAGFDVSKDKDSVRKSIGIVFQEPSLDWRLTGRENLDFHARIYGIGRKEREERIEEVLKLVELEDKADVVVDKYSGGMKRSLELARGFIHSPKVLFLDEPTLGLDTHTRRRIWDYIGELNDKEGVTIVLTTHHMEEADYLCERVGIMNQGKIIALDTPKNLKDLIGSDLVSLEMNTRDCNTDIFKKLDFVTDFREYNDFVTLKMERGDLRIPAIMEVAQREGIEIKSVNLRKPSLEDVFLYITGRRIRE
;
A
#
# COMPACT_ATOMS: atom_id res chain seq x y z
N VAL A 1 15.19 -43.60 11.48
CA VAL A 1 14.69 -42.20 11.45
C VAL A 1 13.23 -42.31 11.83
N GLY A 2 12.89 -41.85 13.03
CA GLY A 2 11.57 -42.09 13.60
C GLY A 2 10.51 -41.13 13.07
N PHE A 3 9.25 -41.56 13.09
CA PHE A 3 8.07 -40.80 12.67
C PHE A 3 7.98 -39.40 13.35
N ARG A 4 8.59 -39.23 14.52
CA ARG A 4 8.74 -37.94 15.22
C ARG A 4 9.68 -36.97 14.50
N ASP A 5 10.78 -37.48 13.90
CA ASP A 5 11.74 -36.63 13.17
C ASP A 5 11.17 -36.18 11.84
N PHE A 6 10.33 -37.01 11.19
CA PHE A 6 9.60 -36.68 9.99
C PHE A 6 8.50 -35.64 10.26
N LEU A 7 7.79 -35.73 11.38
CA LEU A 7 6.81 -34.73 11.79
C LEU A 7 7.46 -33.40 12.15
N PHE A 8 8.64 -33.41 12.80
CA PHE A 8 9.40 -32.21 13.15
C PHE A 8 9.97 -31.51 11.90
N LEU A 9 10.42 -32.27 10.88
CA LEU A 9 10.84 -31.76 9.59
C LEU A 9 9.66 -31.17 8.79
N LEU A 10 8.50 -31.82 8.79
CA LEU A 10 7.29 -31.29 8.15
C LEU A 10 6.77 -30.02 8.86
N THR A 11 6.75 -30.00 10.19
CA THR A 11 6.32 -28.81 10.95
C THR A 11 7.33 -27.67 10.82
N SER A 12 8.63 -27.93 10.81
CA SER A 12 9.64 -26.91 10.59
C SER A 12 9.61 -26.36 9.15
N THR A 13 9.37 -27.21 8.15
CA THR A 13 9.24 -26.81 6.74
C THR A 13 7.94 -26.02 6.50
N ILE A 14 6.84 -26.39 7.15
CA ILE A 14 5.56 -25.67 7.04
C ILE A 14 5.63 -24.30 7.76
N TYR A 15 6.33 -24.20 8.91
CA TYR A 15 6.54 -22.91 9.58
C TYR A 15 7.47 -21.95 8.81
N TYR A 16 8.42 -22.47 8.01
CA TYR A 16 9.34 -21.64 7.21
C TYR A 16 8.68 -21.01 5.98
N THR A 17 7.51 -21.50 5.56
CA THR A 17 6.79 -20.98 4.37
C THR A 17 5.66 -20.01 4.69
N MET A 18 5.34 -19.78 5.96
CA MET A 18 4.16 -18.99 6.33
C MET A 18 4.38 -17.47 6.21
N TRP A 19 5.60 -16.97 6.44
CA TRP A 19 5.91 -15.55 6.44
C TRP A 19 6.95 -15.20 5.37
N ALA A 20 6.53 -14.38 4.40
CA ALA A 20 7.46 -13.82 3.40
C ALA A 20 8.29 -12.68 3.99
N ILE A 21 7.72 -11.93 4.94
CA ILE A 21 8.40 -10.85 5.65
C ILE A 21 8.09 -10.92 7.14
N GLU A 22 9.14 -10.75 7.95
CA GLU A 22 9.05 -10.57 9.40
C GLU A 22 9.84 -9.34 9.80
N VAL A 23 9.22 -8.40 10.50
CA VAL A 23 9.83 -7.18 11.02
C VAL A 23 9.58 -7.10 12.52
N ARG A 24 10.65 -6.91 13.31
CA ARG A 24 10.58 -6.86 14.77
C ARG A 24 11.34 -5.66 15.29
N ASP A 25 10.63 -4.77 15.93
CA ASP A 25 11.16 -3.60 16.64
C ASP A 25 12.10 -2.74 15.77
N LEU A 26 11.78 -2.62 14.48
CA LEU A 26 12.62 -1.97 13.48
C LEU A 26 12.67 -0.48 13.72
N THR A 27 13.90 0.06 13.84
CA THR A 27 14.11 1.50 14.08
C THR A 27 15.14 2.05 13.10
N LYS A 28 14.86 3.24 12.58
CA LYS A 28 15.83 4.01 11.77
C LYS A 28 15.88 5.46 12.19
N ARG A 29 17.05 5.89 12.62
CA ARG A 29 17.40 7.29 12.88
C ARG A 29 18.47 7.76 11.90
N TYR A 30 18.26 8.89 11.26
CA TYR A 30 19.28 9.53 10.43
C TYR A 30 20.14 10.46 11.28
N ARG A 31 21.42 10.55 10.98
CA ARG A 31 22.35 11.47 11.67
C ARG A 31 21.87 12.92 11.48
N GLY A 32 21.83 13.68 12.56
CA GLY A 32 21.39 15.08 12.52
C GLY A 32 19.88 15.30 12.66
N ASN A 33 19.04 14.26 12.62
CA ASN A 33 17.61 14.37 12.85
C ASN A 33 17.26 13.95 14.27
N GLY A 34 16.52 14.80 14.98
CA GLY A 34 16.09 14.55 16.38
C GLY A 34 15.02 13.46 16.51
N PHE A 35 14.41 12.99 15.40
CA PHE A 35 13.35 11.99 15.40
C PHE A 35 13.73 10.73 14.59
N ALA A 36 13.03 9.62 14.86
CA ALA A 36 13.18 8.39 14.14
C ALA A 36 12.30 8.39 12.87
N ALA A 37 12.89 8.13 11.70
CA ALA A 37 12.12 7.97 10.46
C ALA A 37 11.32 6.64 10.45
N VAL A 38 11.79 5.63 11.18
CA VAL A 38 11.07 4.40 11.52
C VAL A 38 11.30 4.18 13.01
N ASP A 39 10.25 4.01 13.79
CA ASP A 39 10.26 4.01 15.24
C ASP A 39 9.53 2.78 15.80
N HIS A 40 10.32 1.76 16.19
CA HIS A 40 9.85 0.50 16.79
C HIS A 40 8.76 -0.23 15.98
N VAL A 41 8.92 -0.27 14.65
CA VAL A 41 7.94 -0.89 13.74
C VAL A 41 8.04 -2.40 13.79
N SER A 42 6.89 -3.08 13.97
CA SER A 42 6.77 -4.53 13.94
C SER A 42 5.56 -4.96 13.12
N PHE A 43 5.77 -5.85 12.15
CA PHE A 43 4.71 -6.47 11.34
C PHE A 43 5.22 -7.72 10.64
N SER A 44 4.32 -8.50 10.09
CA SER A 44 4.63 -9.65 9.25
C SER A 44 3.73 -9.68 8.02
N VAL A 45 4.23 -10.25 6.91
CA VAL A 45 3.49 -10.43 5.66
C VAL A 45 3.53 -11.91 5.31
N LYS A 46 2.37 -12.50 5.01
CA LYS A 46 2.27 -13.91 4.62
C LYS A 46 2.80 -14.12 3.20
N SER A 47 3.23 -15.34 2.89
CA SER A 47 3.56 -15.69 1.51
C SER A 47 2.32 -15.62 0.62
N GLY A 48 2.44 -14.96 -0.53
CA GLY A 48 1.34 -14.73 -1.48
C GLY A 48 0.40 -13.57 -1.10
N GLU A 49 0.62 -12.86 0.00
CA GLU A 49 -0.21 -11.74 0.44
C GLU A 49 0.13 -10.46 -0.33
N ILE A 50 -0.88 -9.64 -0.67
CA ILE A 50 -0.69 -8.24 -1.04
C ILE A 50 -0.87 -7.38 0.21
N PHE A 51 0.20 -6.71 0.63
CA PHE A 51 0.27 -5.90 1.84
C PHE A 51 0.65 -4.45 1.53
N ALA A 52 -0.05 -3.49 2.13
CA ALA A 52 0.31 -2.07 1.99
C ALA A 52 0.87 -1.48 3.27
N LEU A 53 1.88 -0.61 3.13
CA LEU A 53 2.21 0.44 4.07
C LEU A 53 1.56 1.73 3.59
N LEU A 54 0.48 2.15 4.25
CA LEU A 54 -0.34 3.31 3.92
C LEU A 54 0.00 4.49 4.84
N GLY A 55 0.07 5.69 4.33
CA GLY A 55 0.27 6.88 5.17
C GLY A 55 0.77 8.09 4.40
N PRO A 56 0.83 9.27 5.04
CA PRO A 56 1.26 10.51 4.40
C PRO A 56 2.74 10.48 3.99
N ASN A 57 3.14 11.47 3.21
CA ASN A 57 4.55 11.68 2.89
C ASN A 57 5.35 11.93 4.18
N GLY A 58 6.53 11.32 4.29
CA GLY A 58 7.34 11.39 5.51
C GLY A 58 6.91 10.45 6.64
N ALA A 59 5.87 9.62 6.48
CA ALA A 59 5.45 8.66 7.51
C ALA A 59 6.45 7.53 7.79
N GLY A 60 7.48 7.34 6.93
CA GLY A 60 8.50 6.29 7.09
C GLY A 60 8.37 5.11 6.12
N LYS A 61 7.37 5.10 5.23
CA LYS A 61 7.07 4.02 4.27
C LYS A 61 8.28 3.63 3.41
N THR A 62 8.79 4.57 2.60
CA THR A 62 9.97 4.36 1.72
C THR A 62 11.22 4.00 2.52
N THR A 63 11.41 4.56 3.72
CA THR A 63 12.53 4.19 4.60
C THR A 63 12.43 2.72 5.02
N THR A 64 11.23 2.26 5.36
CA THR A 64 10.98 0.84 5.69
C THR A 64 11.29 -0.06 4.50
N ILE A 65 10.77 0.26 3.29
CA ILE A 65 11.09 -0.48 2.06
C ILE A 65 12.61 -0.52 1.83
N LYS A 66 13.31 0.61 1.93
CA LYS A 66 14.76 0.65 1.73
C LYS A 66 15.54 -0.24 2.71
N ILE A 67 15.04 -0.44 3.93
CA ILE A 67 15.65 -1.38 4.88
C ILE A 67 15.37 -2.82 4.46
N LEU A 68 14.11 -3.17 4.13
CA LEU A 68 13.71 -4.51 3.73
C LEU A 68 14.41 -4.96 2.44
N THR A 69 14.68 -4.02 1.54
CA THR A 69 15.41 -4.27 0.29
C THR A 69 16.93 -4.18 0.41
N THR A 70 17.47 -4.10 1.62
CA THR A 70 18.90 -4.04 1.95
C THR A 70 19.65 -2.79 1.50
N LEU A 71 18.96 -1.77 0.99
CA LEU A 71 19.55 -0.50 0.55
C LEU A 71 19.93 0.40 1.73
N LEU A 72 19.28 0.21 2.86
CA LEU A 72 19.51 1.00 4.07
C LEU A 72 19.68 0.07 5.28
N LYS A 73 20.71 0.30 6.09
CA LYS A 73 20.90 -0.43 7.33
C LYS A 73 19.98 0.13 8.43
N PRO A 74 19.27 -0.71 9.19
CA PRO A 74 18.51 -0.25 10.37
C PRO A 74 19.45 0.27 11.46
N THR A 75 18.94 1.11 12.34
CA THR A 75 19.65 1.55 13.56
C THR A 75 19.56 0.48 14.65
N SER A 76 18.36 -0.12 14.82
CA SER A 76 18.11 -1.25 15.71
C SER A 76 16.94 -2.08 15.20
N GLY A 77 16.63 -3.19 15.87
CA GLY A 77 15.62 -4.15 15.46
C GLY A 77 16.12 -5.12 14.39
N THR A 78 15.25 -5.99 13.94
CA THR A 78 15.55 -7.04 12.94
C THR A 78 14.46 -7.13 11.89
N ALA A 79 14.86 -7.53 10.66
CA ALA A 79 13.91 -7.86 9.62
C ALA A 79 14.41 -9.05 8.81
N LYS A 80 13.48 -9.91 8.37
CA LYS A 80 13.73 -11.00 7.45
C LYS A 80 12.83 -10.85 6.23
N VAL A 81 13.38 -11.15 5.05
CA VAL A 81 12.65 -11.20 3.77
C VAL A 81 12.97 -12.53 3.10
N ALA A 82 11.94 -13.24 2.67
CA ALA A 82 12.06 -14.59 2.11
C ALA A 82 12.87 -15.57 3.00
N GLY A 83 12.80 -15.38 4.33
CA GLY A 83 13.55 -16.15 5.33
C GLY A 83 14.97 -15.65 5.63
N PHE A 84 15.51 -14.69 4.87
CA PHE A 84 16.87 -14.17 5.00
C PHE A 84 16.92 -12.87 5.82
N ASP A 85 17.92 -12.71 6.69
CA ASP A 85 18.14 -11.50 7.49
C ASP A 85 18.64 -10.36 6.61
N VAL A 86 17.96 -9.22 6.59
CA VAL A 86 18.26 -8.08 5.72
C VAL A 86 19.63 -7.43 6.02
N SER A 87 20.21 -7.67 7.18
CA SER A 87 21.50 -7.11 7.59
C SER A 87 22.66 -8.06 7.32
N LYS A 88 22.42 -9.38 7.43
CA LYS A 88 23.44 -10.44 7.35
C LYS A 88 23.48 -11.10 5.98
N ASP A 89 22.32 -11.39 5.40
CA ASP A 89 22.18 -12.23 4.20
C ASP A 89 21.76 -11.41 2.97
N LYS A 90 22.35 -10.22 2.80
CA LYS A 90 21.94 -9.22 1.79
C LYS A 90 21.83 -9.77 0.37
N ASP A 91 22.77 -10.58 -0.05
CA ASP A 91 22.78 -11.13 -1.41
C ASP A 91 21.66 -12.15 -1.63
N SER A 92 21.34 -12.95 -0.62
CA SER A 92 20.20 -13.87 -0.65
C SER A 92 18.88 -13.12 -0.67
N VAL A 93 18.75 -12.02 0.11
CA VAL A 93 17.58 -11.14 0.05
C VAL A 93 17.44 -10.57 -1.36
N ARG A 94 18.49 -9.95 -1.93
CA ARG A 94 18.46 -9.32 -3.25
C ARG A 94 18.10 -10.28 -4.38
N LYS A 95 18.55 -11.52 -4.31
CA LYS A 95 18.17 -12.56 -5.27
C LYS A 95 16.72 -13.00 -5.16
N SER A 96 16.09 -12.81 -4.00
CA SER A 96 14.71 -13.24 -3.71
C SER A 96 13.68 -12.14 -3.93
N ILE A 97 14.10 -10.90 -4.21
CA ILE A 97 13.20 -9.75 -4.29
C ILE A 97 13.24 -9.06 -5.65
N GLY A 98 12.10 -8.56 -6.08
CA GLY A 98 11.98 -7.53 -7.12
C GLY A 98 11.68 -6.18 -6.49
N ILE A 99 12.10 -5.09 -7.15
CA ILE A 99 11.88 -3.74 -6.65
C ILE A 99 11.47 -2.83 -7.80
N VAL A 100 10.40 -2.07 -7.58
CA VAL A 100 9.98 -0.96 -8.44
C VAL A 100 9.95 0.29 -7.57
N PHE A 101 10.86 1.20 -7.83
CA PHE A 101 10.96 2.47 -7.09
C PHE A 101 9.99 3.51 -7.61
N GLN A 102 9.79 4.57 -6.83
CA GLN A 102 9.03 5.74 -7.24
C GLN A 102 9.66 6.42 -8.46
N GLU A 103 11.00 6.58 -8.47
CA GLU A 103 11.72 7.15 -9.60
C GLU A 103 11.98 6.08 -10.68
N PRO A 104 11.74 6.41 -11.97
CA PRO A 104 12.02 5.50 -13.07
C PRO A 104 13.48 5.08 -13.12
N SER A 105 13.71 3.79 -13.38
CA SER A 105 15.05 3.20 -13.48
C SER A 105 15.29 2.48 -14.82
N LEU A 106 14.50 2.83 -15.85
CA LEU A 106 14.68 2.36 -17.22
C LEU A 106 15.75 3.19 -17.96
N ASP A 107 16.49 2.56 -18.86
CA ASP A 107 17.31 3.30 -19.84
C ASP A 107 16.39 3.72 -21.00
N TRP A 108 16.18 5.03 -21.17
CA TRP A 108 15.27 5.59 -22.13
C TRP A 108 15.76 5.46 -23.60
N ARG A 109 17.06 5.19 -23.79
CA ARG A 109 17.67 4.97 -25.10
C ARG A 109 17.52 3.55 -25.62
N LEU A 110 17.17 2.61 -24.73
CA LEU A 110 16.90 1.24 -25.06
C LEU A 110 15.43 1.02 -25.36
N THR A 111 15.13 -0.03 -26.09
CA THR A 111 13.76 -0.52 -26.29
C THR A 111 13.23 -1.18 -25.01
N GLY A 112 11.92 -1.46 -24.95
CA GLY A 112 11.33 -2.21 -23.84
C GLY A 112 11.97 -3.57 -23.67
N ARG A 113 12.14 -4.30 -24.77
CA ARG A 113 12.80 -5.60 -24.82
C ARG A 113 14.25 -5.55 -24.33
N GLU A 114 15.02 -4.59 -24.78
CA GLU A 114 16.44 -4.43 -24.37
C GLU A 114 16.56 -4.09 -22.88
N ASN A 115 15.69 -3.27 -22.32
CA ASN A 115 15.65 -3.02 -20.88
C ASN A 115 15.40 -4.30 -20.07
N LEU A 116 14.47 -5.16 -20.51
CA LEU A 116 14.18 -6.44 -19.87
C LEU A 116 15.33 -7.42 -20.04
N ASP A 117 15.91 -7.55 -21.25
CA ASP A 117 17.06 -8.41 -21.53
C ASP A 117 18.28 -8.05 -20.68
N PHE A 118 18.58 -6.75 -20.59
CA PHE A 118 19.68 -6.25 -19.75
C PHE A 118 19.48 -6.62 -18.27
N HIS A 119 18.27 -6.40 -17.75
CA HIS A 119 17.96 -6.70 -16.35
C HIS A 119 17.99 -8.20 -16.06
N ALA A 120 17.45 -9.02 -16.93
CA ALA A 120 17.47 -10.47 -16.82
C ALA A 120 18.90 -11.05 -16.82
N ARG A 121 19.82 -10.45 -17.61
CA ARG A 121 21.24 -10.80 -17.60
C ARG A 121 21.92 -10.50 -16.27
N ILE A 122 21.57 -9.39 -15.60
CA ILE A 122 22.09 -9.06 -14.26
C ILE A 122 21.74 -10.17 -13.25
N TYR A 123 20.55 -10.77 -13.38
CA TYR A 123 20.15 -11.90 -12.54
C TYR A 123 20.68 -13.26 -13.02
N GLY A 124 21.45 -13.29 -14.10
CA GLY A 124 22.09 -14.51 -14.62
C GLY A 124 21.14 -15.47 -15.34
N ILE A 125 20.00 -14.99 -15.81
CA ILE A 125 19.02 -15.81 -16.55
C ILE A 125 19.63 -16.23 -17.90
N GLY A 126 19.63 -17.55 -18.20
CA GLY A 126 20.14 -18.14 -19.42
C GLY A 126 19.42 -17.64 -20.67
N ARG A 127 20.09 -17.67 -21.85
CA ARG A 127 19.54 -17.04 -23.07
C ARG A 127 18.14 -17.50 -23.42
N LYS A 128 17.92 -18.83 -23.50
CA LYS A 128 16.62 -19.39 -23.89
C LYS A 128 15.52 -19.00 -22.90
N GLU A 129 15.75 -19.23 -21.60
CA GLU A 129 14.81 -18.88 -20.54
C GLU A 129 14.52 -17.37 -20.51
N ARG A 130 15.53 -16.55 -20.77
CA ARG A 130 15.38 -15.09 -20.81
C ARG A 130 14.48 -14.62 -21.95
N GLU A 131 14.67 -15.18 -23.15
CA GLU A 131 13.82 -14.89 -24.31
C GLU A 131 12.36 -15.26 -24.03
N GLU A 132 12.11 -16.45 -23.49
CA GLU A 132 10.78 -16.90 -23.09
C GLU A 132 10.17 -15.98 -22.02
N ARG A 133 10.94 -15.66 -20.99
CA ARG A 133 10.46 -14.83 -19.87
C ARG A 133 10.19 -13.38 -20.27
N ILE A 134 10.95 -12.81 -21.22
CA ILE A 134 10.68 -11.47 -21.74
C ILE A 134 9.32 -11.43 -22.44
N GLU A 135 8.99 -12.41 -23.28
CA GLU A 135 7.68 -12.46 -23.94
C GLU A 135 6.54 -12.60 -22.91
N GLU A 136 6.70 -13.45 -21.91
CA GLU A 136 5.71 -13.64 -20.85
C GLU A 136 5.42 -12.32 -20.10
N VAL A 137 6.46 -11.60 -19.65
CA VAL A 137 6.25 -10.37 -18.87
C VAL A 137 5.76 -9.22 -19.73
N LEU A 138 6.17 -9.15 -21.03
CA LEU A 138 5.64 -8.16 -21.96
C LEU A 138 4.15 -8.37 -22.19
N LYS A 139 3.73 -9.63 -22.37
CA LYS A 139 2.33 -10.01 -22.52
C LYS A 139 1.51 -9.67 -21.28
N LEU A 140 2.05 -9.95 -20.09
CA LEU A 140 1.38 -9.64 -18.83
C LEU A 140 1.04 -8.14 -18.69
N VAL A 141 1.94 -7.26 -19.14
CA VAL A 141 1.76 -5.80 -19.05
C VAL A 141 1.26 -5.16 -20.34
N GLU A 142 0.80 -5.96 -21.32
CA GLU A 142 0.25 -5.53 -22.62
C GLU A 142 1.20 -4.58 -23.40
N LEU A 143 2.47 -4.94 -23.48
CA LEU A 143 3.51 -4.16 -24.18
C LEU A 143 4.17 -4.92 -25.35
N GLU A 144 3.60 -6.07 -25.80
CA GLU A 144 4.18 -6.87 -26.89
C GLU A 144 4.37 -6.03 -28.17
N ASP A 145 3.33 -5.30 -28.58
CA ASP A 145 3.34 -4.47 -29.79
C ASP A 145 4.28 -3.26 -29.69
N LYS A 146 4.77 -2.97 -28.51
CA LYS A 146 5.66 -1.84 -28.21
C LYS A 146 7.06 -2.28 -27.76
N ALA A 147 7.28 -3.59 -27.66
CA ALA A 147 8.52 -4.18 -27.13
C ALA A 147 9.80 -3.63 -27.77
N ASP A 148 9.77 -3.42 -29.09
CA ASP A 148 10.91 -3.00 -29.90
C ASP A 148 10.91 -1.46 -30.16
N VAL A 149 10.03 -0.71 -29.48
CA VAL A 149 10.03 0.76 -29.52
C VAL A 149 10.90 1.27 -28.38
N VAL A 150 11.70 2.31 -28.64
CA VAL A 150 12.56 2.99 -27.64
C VAL A 150 11.71 3.58 -26.51
N VAL A 151 12.12 3.33 -25.27
CA VAL A 151 11.36 3.69 -24.04
C VAL A 151 11.15 5.20 -23.91
N ASP A 152 11.98 6.04 -24.53
CA ASP A 152 11.78 7.50 -24.57
C ASP A 152 10.39 7.87 -25.16
N LYS A 153 9.91 7.09 -26.13
CA LYS A 153 8.60 7.27 -26.79
C LYS A 153 7.41 6.68 -26.01
N TYR A 154 7.66 6.05 -24.86
CA TYR A 154 6.59 5.48 -24.06
C TYR A 154 5.83 6.55 -23.28
N SER A 155 4.51 6.36 -23.13
CA SER A 155 3.73 7.13 -22.15
C SER A 155 4.18 6.84 -20.73
N GLY A 156 3.80 7.70 -19.76
CA GLY A 156 4.09 7.46 -18.34
C GLY A 156 3.58 6.11 -17.86
N GLY A 157 2.35 5.74 -18.26
CA GLY A 157 1.76 4.43 -17.93
C GLY A 157 2.55 3.27 -18.54
N MET A 158 2.94 3.35 -19.82
CA MET A 158 3.75 2.31 -20.47
C MET A 158 5.12 2.15 -19.78
N LYS A 159 5.76 3.26 -19.38
CA LYS A 159 7.02 3.22 -18.61
C LYS A 159 6.80 2.50 -17.28
N ARG A 160 5.70 2.79 -16.58
CA ARG A 160 5.38 2.13 -15.32
C ARG A 160 5.08 0.64 -15.47
N SER A 161 4.31 0.26 -16.50
CA SER A 161 4.07 -1.14 -16.85
C SER A 161 5.38 -1.88 -17.13
N LEU A 162 6.30 -1.28 -17.88
CA LEU A 162 7.61 -1.88 -18.16
C LEU A 162 8.48 -2.02 -16.90
N GLU A 163 8.39 -1.08 -15.95
CA GLU A 163 9.09 -1.20 -14.66
C GLU A 163 8.56 -2.35 -13.81
N LEU A 164 7.24 -2.58 -13.81
CA LEU A 164 6.65 -3.74 -13.15
C LEU A 164 7.15 -5.04 -13.79
N ALA A 165 7.09 -5.14 -15.14
CA ALA A 165 7.62 -6.28 -15.88
C ALA A 165 9.10 -6.53 -15.54
N ARG A 166 9.92 -5.49 -15.51
CA ARG A 166 11.33 -5.55 -15.15
C ARG A 166 11.54 -6.04 -13.71
N GLY A 167 10.76 -5.51 -12.76
CA GLY A 167 10.83 -5.92 -11.35
C GLY A 167 10.48 -7.39 -11.14
N PHE A 168 9.71 -7.97 -12.05
CA PHE A 168 9.24 -9.34 -11.99
C PHE A 168 10.00 -10.34 -12.91
N ILE A 169 10.87 -9.87 -13.81
CA ILE A 169 11.53 -10.69 -14.85
C ILE A 169 12.24 -11.95 -14.33
N HIS A 170 12.79 -11.91 -13.13
CA HIS A 170 13.53 -12.99 -12.47
C HIS A 170 12.69 -13.81 -11.48
N SER A 171 11.35 -13.73 -11.53
CA SER A 171 10.41 -14.47 -10.69
C SER A 171 10.72 -14.36 -9.19
N PRO A 172 10.74 -13.14 -8.62
CA PRO A 172 11.06 -12.93 -7.22
C PRO A 172 10.00 -13.55 -6.30
N LYS A 173 10.40 -13.95 -5.08
CA LYS A 173 9.46 -14.39 -4.04
C LYS A 173 8.66 -13.23 -3.45
N VAL A 174 9.26 -12.03 -3.40
CA VAL A 174 8.65 -10.82 -2.87
C VAL A 174 8.90 -9.66 -3.83
N LEU A 175 7.85 -8.96 -4.24
CA LEU A 175 7.91 -7.76 -5.06
C LEU A 175 7.61 -6.53 -4.20
N PHE A 176 8.54 -5.59 -4.14
CA PHE A 176 8.38 -4.30 -3.46
C PHE A 176 8.03 -3.22 -4.48
N LEU A 177 6.95 -2.48 -4.21
CA LEU A 177 6.46 -1.39 -5.06
C LEU A 177 6.39 -0.10 -4.23
N ASP A 178 7.25 0.87 -4.52
CA ASP A 178 7.24 2.16 -3.83
C ASP A 178 6.42 3.17 -4.64
N GLU A 179 5.20 3.51 -4.14
CA GLU A 179 4.22 4.42 -4.78
C GLU A 179 3.95 4.04 -6.25
N PRO A 180 3.43 2.81 -6.54
CA PRO A 180 3.40 2.25 -7.90
C PRO A 180 2.56 3.06 -8.89
N THR A 181 1.60 3.84 -8.44
CA THR A 181 0.67 4.58 -9.32
C THR A 181 0.77 6.10 -9.19
N LEU A 182 1.84 6.59 -8.52
CA LEU A 182 2.04 8.02 -8.35
C LEU A 182 2.16 8.75 -9.70
N GLY A 183 1.42 9.85 -9.86
CA GLY A 183 1.46 10.68 -11.05
C GLY A 183 0.76 10.10 -12.29
N LEU A 184 0.06 8.97 -12.16
CA LEU A 184 -0.73 8.38 -13.22
C LEU A 184 -2.19 8.87 -13.17
N ASP A 185 -2.80 8.99 -14.35
CA ASP A 185 -4.24 9.23 -14.47
C ASP A 185 -5.07 8.03 -13.97
N THR A 186 -6.35 8.25 -13.70
CA THR A 186 -7.24 7.26 -13.09
C THR A 186 -7.36 5.97 -13.90
N HIS A 187 -7.41 6.06 -15.24
CA HIS A 187 -7.52 4.88 -16.10
C HIS A 187 -6.24 4.05 -16.08
N THR A 188 -5.09 4.70 -16.24
CA THR A 188 -3.78 4.03 -16.18
C THR A 188 -3.52 3.42 -14.81
N ARG A 189 -3.91 4.13 -13.72
CA ARG A 189 -3.82 3.61 -12.35
C ARG A 189 -4.57 2.30 -12.20
N ARG A 190 -5.81 2.23 -12.70
CA ARG A 190 -6.62 1.02 -12.63
C ARG A 190 -5.97 -0.16 -13.33
N ARG A 191 -5.43 0.05 -14.54
CA ARG A 191 -4.68 -1.00 -15.26
C ARG A 191 -3.46 -1.50 -14.47
N ILE A 192 -2.71 -0.60 -13.84
CA ILE A 192 -1.58 -1.01 -12.99
C ILE A 192 -2.06 -1.86 -11.81
N TRP A 193 -3.18 -1.52 -11.19
CA TRP A 193 -3.77 -2.35 -10.13
C TRP A 193 -4.15 -3.73 -10.64
N ASP A 194 -4.79 -3.81 -11.80
CA ASP A 194 -5.16 -5.09 -12.40
C ASP A 194 -3.91 -5.95 -12.69
N TYR A 195 -2.82 -5.38 -13.19
CA TYR A 195 -1.54 -6.10 -13.39
C TYR A 195 -0.93 -6.58 -12.07
N ILE A 196 -0.97 -5.76 -11.01
CA ILE A 196 -0.48 -6.16 -9.69
C ILE A 196 -1.30 -7.34 -9.15
N GLY A 197 -2.62 -7.28 -9.26
CA GLY A 197 -3.52 -8.38 -8.88
C GLY A 197 -3.25 -9.66 -9.67
N GLU A 198 -3.14 -9.56 -11.01
CA GLU A 198 -2.84 -10.70 -11.88
C GLU A 198 -1.49 -11.34 -11.56
N LEU A 199 -0.45 -10.56 -11.27
CA LEU A 199 0.84 -11.06 -10.83
C LEU A 199 0.73 -11.89 -9.55
N ASN A 200 -0.02 -11.40 -8.57
CA ASN A 200 -0.22 -12.11 -7.33
C ASN A 200 -1.03 -13.40 -7.55
N ASP A 201 -2.16 -13.31 -8.26
CA ASP A 201 -3.06 -14.45 -8.47
C ASP A 201 -2.43 -15.58 -9.31
N LYS A 202 -1.72 -15.23 -10.39
CA LYS A 202 -1.15 -16.22 -11.33
C LYS A 202 0.17 -16.81 -10.85
N GLU A 203 1.02 -15.98 -10.23
CA GLU A 203 2.40 -16.37 -9.90
C GLU A 203 2.59 -16.61 -8.39
N GLY A 204 1.60 -16.29 -7.55
CA GLY A 204 1.68 -16.46 -6.10
C GLY A 204 2.75 -15.57 -5.44
N VAL A 205 3.20 -14.50 -6.13
CA VAL A 205 4.24 -13.60 -5.60
C VAL A 205 3.69 -12.77 -4.45
N THR A 206 4.45 -12.68 -3.37
CA THR A 206 4.13 -11.75 -2.27
C THR A 206 4.39 -10.32 -2.70
N ILE A 207 3.44 -9.41 -2.51
CA ILE A 207 3.59 -8.02 -2.92
C ILE A 207 3.51 -7.10 -1.71
N VAL A 208 4.49 -6.23 -1.57
CA VAL A 208 4.48 -5.17 -0.56
C VAL A 208 4.55 -3.83 -1.25
N LEU A 209 3.51 -3.03 -1.09
CA LEU A 209 3.48 -1.70 -1.69
C LEU A 209 3.43 -0.60 -0.63
N THR A 210 3.98 0.56 -0.98
CA THR A 210 3.73 1.80 -0.24
C THR A 210 2.78 2.66 -1.03
N THR A 211 1.89 3.34 -0.34
CA THR A 211 1.00 4.30 -0.98
C THR A 211 0.49 5.34 0.01
N HIS A 212 0.06 6.47 -0.49
CA HIS A 212 -0.77 7.42 0.23
C HIS A 212 -2.21 7.47 -0.34
N HIS A 213 -2.46 6.73 -1.43
CA HIS A 213 -3.78 6.57 -2.03
C HIS A 213 -4.59 5.49 -1.32
N MET A 214 -5.64 5.89 -0.61
CA MET A 214 -6.50 4.99 0.17
C MET A 214 -7.21 3.97 -0.72
N GLU A 215 -7.66 4.41 -1.89
CA GLU A 215 -8.36 3.56 -2.86
C GLU A 215 -7.48 2.41 -3.37
N GLU A 216 -6.16 2.66 -3.55
CA GLU A 216 -5.20 1.64 -3.95
C GLU A 216 -5.07 0.54 -2.89
N ALA A 217 -4.90 0.95 -1.62
CA ALA A 217 -4.82 0.03 -0.51
C ALA A 217 -6.12 -0.75 -0.29
N ASP A 218 -7.27 -0.08 -0.45
CA ASP A 218 -8.61 -0.69 -0.29
C ASP A 218 -8.93 -1.69 -1.40
N TYR A 219 -8.45 -1.42 -2.62
CA TYR A 219 -8.72 -2.25 -3.79
C TYR A 219 -7.82 -3.48 -3.87
N LEU A 220 -6.52 -3.32 -3.61
CA LEU A 220 -5.52 -4.34 -3.85
C LEU A 220 -5.20 -5.22 -2.63
N CYS A 221 -5.23 -4.64 -1.42
CA CYS A 221 -4.51 -5.23 -0.31
C CYS A 221 -5.39 -6.07 0.59
N GLU A 222 -4.90 -7.26 0.96
CA GLU A 222 -5.53 -8.10 1.98
C GLU A 222 -5.38 -7.48 3.36
N ARG A 223 -4.21 -6.89 3.66
CA ARG A 223 -3.95 -6.18 4.91
C ARG A 223 -3.19 -4.89 4.66
N VAL A 224 -3.45 -3.93 5.53
CA VAL A 224 -2.88 -2.58 5.47
C VAL A 224 -2.29 -2.20 6.82
N GLY A 225 -1.02 -1.80 6.82
CA GLY A 225 -0.38 -1.14 7.94
C GLY A 225 -0.43 0.37 7.77
N ILE A 226 -1.22 1.06 8.57
CA ILE A 226 -1.30 2.53 8.53
C ILE A 226 -0.11 3.10 9.30
N MET A 227 0.74 3.84 8.60
CA MET A 227 1.92 4.50 9.18
C MET A 227 1.72 5.99 9.39
N ASN A 228 2.16 6.49 10.53
CA ASN A 228 2.24 7.91 10.83
C ASN A 228 3.46 8.19 11.72
N GLN A 229 4.24 9.22 11.39
CA GLN A 229 5.41 9.65 12.17
C GLN A 229 6.37 8.51 12.55
N GLY A 230 6.66 7.63 11.59
CA GLY A 230 7.58 6.51 11.78
C GLY A 230 6.98 5.28 12.45
N LYS A 231 5.72 5.28 12.87
CA LYS A 231 5.07 4.18 13.60
C LYS A 231 3.93 3.58 12.81
N ILE A 232 3.67 2.28 12.99
CA ILE A 232 2.40 1.67 12.59
C ILE A 232 1.38 1.97 13.67
N ILE A 233 0.31 2.69 13.30
CA ILE A 233 -0.76 3.12 14.23
C ILE A 233 -2.00 2.22 14.15
N ALA A 234 -2.17 1.48 13.05
CA ALA A 234 -3.18 0.43 12.89
C ALA A 234 -2.69 -0.58 11.85
N LEU A 235 -3.08 -1.85 11.99
CA LEU A 235 -2.74 -2.92 11.06
C LEU A 235 -3.84 -3.97 11.08
N ASP A 236 -4.58 -4.09 9.98
CA ASP A 236 -5.62 -5.10 9.77
C ASP A 236 -6.05 -5.15 8.30
N THR A 237 -7.08 -5.94 7.97
CA THR A 237 -7.74 -5.89 6.66
C THR A 237 -8.40 -4.53 6.45
N PRO A 238 -8.51 -4.03 5.20
CA PRO A 238 -9.25 -2.80 4.92
C PRO A 238 -10.66 -2.79 5.50
N LYS A 239 -11.35 -3.93 5.44
CA LYS A 239 -12.69 -4.10 6.02
C LYS A 239 -12.67 -3.88 7.53
N ASN A 240 -11.83 -4.61 8.27
CA ASN A 240 -11.76 -4.50 9.73
C ASN A 240 -11.38 -3.09 10.18
N LEU A 241 -10.43 -2.45 9.45
CA LEU A 241 -10.05 -1.06 9.73
C LEU A 241 -11.25 -0.11 9.57
N LYS A 242 -12.05 -0.25 8.51
CA LYS A 242 -13.26 0.54 8.30
C LYS A 242 -14.34 0.24 9.35
N ASP A 243 -14.46 -1.02 9.77
CA ASP A 243 -15.39 -1.45 10.81
C ASP A 243 -15.05 -0.87 12.20
N LEU A 244 -13.79 -0.39 12.44
CA LEU A 244 -13.45 0.37 13.66
C LEU A 244 -14.25 1.68 13.78
N ILE A 245 -14.55 2.30 12.66
CA ILE A 245 -15.42 3.48 12.62
C ILE A 245 -16.89 3.03 12.80
N GLY A 246 -17.24 1.85 12.30
CA GLY A 246 -18.57 1.24 12.40
C GLY A 246 -19.55 1.88 11.42
N SER A 247 -20.56 2.44 11.82
CA SER A 247 -21.74 3.10 11.29
C SER A 247 -21.55 3.99 10.05
N ASP A 248 -22.66 4.33 9.40
CA ASP A 248 -22.69 5.28 8.28
C ASP A 248 -22.17 6.67 8.70
N LEU A 249 -21.52 7.34 7.77
CA LEU A 249 -21.08 8.72 7.92
C LEU A 249 -21.94 9.65 7.09
N VAL A 250 -22.59 10.58 7.74
CA VAL A 250 -23.34 11.68 7.11
C VAL A 250 -22.51 12.95 7.21
N SER A 251 -22.02 13.43 6.08
CA SER A 251 -21.29 14.70 6.00
C SER A 251 -22.23 15.79 5.54
N LEU A 252 -22.32 16.86 6.32
CA LEU A 252 -23.15 18.04 6.07
C LEU A 252 -22.21 19.20 5.73
N GLU A 253 -22.30 19.72 4.53
CA GLU A 253 -21.57 20.95 4.14
C GLU A 253 -22.39 22.15 4.56
N MET A 254 -21.78 23.03 5.35
CA MET A 254 -22.42 24.23 5.89
C MET A 254 -21.36 25.26 6.29
N ASN A 255 -21.75 26.49 6.55
CA ASN A 255 -20.85 27.46 7.15
C ASN A 255 -20.77 27.24 8.67
N THR A 256 -19.79 26.47 9.14
CA THR A 256 -19.67 26.11 10.57
C THR A 256 -19.34 27.30 11.47
N ARG A 257 -18.80 28.41 10.91
CA ARG A 257 -18.43 29.59 11.69
C ARG A 257 -19.62 30.42 12.18
N ASP A 258 -20.73 30.34 11.47
CA ASP A 258 -21.89 31.20 11.69
C ASP A 258 -23.07 30.44 12.36
N CYS A 259 -22.88 29.16 12.71
CA CYS A 259 -23.96 28.37 13.29
C CYS A 259 -23.50 27.50 14.47
N ASN A 260 -24.43 27.17 15.36
CA ASN A 260 -24.19 26.27 16.49
C ASN A 260 -24.32 24.81 16.01
N THR A 261 -23.20 24.19 15.66
CA THR A 261 -23.14 22.82 15.19
C THR A 261 -23.34 21.78 16.30
N ASP A 262 -23.21 22.17 17.57
CA ASP A 262 -23.36 21.28 18.74
C ASP A 262 -24.76 20.67 18.88
N ILE A 263 -25.76 21.23 18.22
CA ILE A 263 -27.11 20.69 18.19
C ILE A 263 -27.15 19.27 17.60
N PHE A 264 -26.30 19.00 16.60
CA PHE A 264 -26.22 17.68 15.98
C PHE A 264 -25.63 16.62 16.91
N LYS A 265 -24.78 17.01 17.87
CA LYS A 265 -24.26 16.08 18.90
C LYS A 265 -25.33 15.58 19.85
N LYS A 266 -26.41 16.36 20.01
CA LYS A 266 -27.51 16.06 20.96
C LYS A 266 -28.53 15.08 20.40
N LEU A 267 -28.41 14.71 19.11
CA LEU A 267 -29.29 13.74 18.49
C LEU A 267 -28.96 12.34 19.02
N ASP A 268 -29.96 11.64 19.52
CA ASP A 268 -29.86 10.35 20.20
C ASP A 268 -29.24 9.23 19.31
N PHE A 269 -29.37 9.38 18.00
CA PHE A 269 -28.84 8.45 17.02
C PHE A 269 -27.43 8.80 16.50
N VAL A 270 -26.83 9.93 16.93
CA VAL A 270 -25.48 10.34 16.58
C VAL A 270 -24.49 9.78 17.63
N THR A 271 -23.62 8.88 17.18
CA THR A 271 -22.66 8.20 18.06
C THR A 271 -21.28 8.87 18.12
N ASP A 272 -20.91 9.61 17.07
CA ASP A 272 -19.71 10.47 17.04
C ASP A 272 -20.00 11.70 16.17
N PHE A 273 -19.30 12.80 16.49
CA PHE A 273 -19.46 14.10 15.85
C PHE A 273 -18.10 14.71 15.62
N ARG A 274 -17.86 15.18 14.40
CA ARG A 274 -16.64 15.89 14.07
C ARG A 274 -16.92 17.10 13.21
N GLU A 275 -16.35 18.22 13.62
CA GLU A 275 -16.44 19.49 12.92
C GLU A 275 -15.14 19.81 12.20
N TYR A 276 -15.29 20.29 10.99
CA TYR A 276 -14.21 20.78 10.12
C TYR A 276 -14.61 22.16 9.61
N ASN A 277 -13.66 22.91 9.03
CA ASN A 277 -13.88 24.31 8.65
C ASN A 277 -15.19 24.58 7.87
N ASP A 278 -15.58 23.66 6.97
CA ASP A 278 -16.70 23.88 6.05
C ASP A 278 -17.73 22.74 6.08
N PHE A 279 -17.54 21.74 6.95
CA PHE A 279 -18.49 20.64 7.06
C PHE A 279 -18.46 19.96 8.43
N VAL A 280 -19.55 19.29 8.74
CA VAL A 280 -19.72 18.45 9.91
C VAL A 280 -19.90 17.01 9.47
N THR A 281 -19.21 16.07 10.12
CA THR A 281 -19.42 14.63 9.90
C THR A 281 -20.07 14.02 11.13
N LEU A 282 -21.21 13.40 10.90
CA LEU A 282 -22.00 12.69 11.90
C LEU A 282 -21.87 11.19 11.66
N LYS A 283 -21.55 10.45 12.72
CA LYS A 283 -21.51 8.99 12.71
C LYS A 283 -22.82 8.45 13.30
N MET A 284 -23.48 7.55 12.59
CA MET A 284 -24.77 7.00 13.02
C MET A 284 -25.08 5.69 12.32
N GLU A 285 -25.95 4.87 12.92
CA GLU A 285 -26.51 3.71 12.25
C GLU A 285 -27.66 4.10 11.34
N ARG A 286 -27.72 3.48 10.13
CA ARG A 286 -28.77 3.69 9.15
C ARG A 286 -28.94 5.16 8.78
N GLY A 287 -27.84 5.79 8.37
CA GLY A 287 -27.78 7.22 8.04
C GLY A 287 -28.82 7.63 7.01
N ASP A 288 -29.14 6.74 6.05
CA ASP A 288 -30.20 6.94 5.04
C ASP A 288 -31.55 7.29 5.65
N LEU A 289 -31.92 6.66 6.75
CA LEU A 289 -33.18 6.90 7.44
C LEU A 289 -33.14 8.10 8.40
N ARG A 290 -31.95 8.57 8.75
CA ARG A 290 -31.73 9.65 9.73
C ARG A 290 -31.59 11.03 9.10
N ILE A 291 -31.25 11.12 7.82
CA ILE A 291 -31.09 12.40 7.08
C ILE A 291 -32.33 13.30 7.23
N PRO A 292 -33.59 12.84 7.09
CA PRO A 292 -34.74 13.72 7.26
C PRO A 292 -34.80 14.41 8.63
N ALA A 293 -34.50 13.68 9.72
CA ALA A 293 -34.48 14.24 11.07
C ALA A 293 -33.36 15.28 11.26
N ILE A 294 -32.19 15.05 10.64
CA ILE A 294 -31.09 16.00 10.65
C ILE A 294 -31.49 17.29 9.95
N MET A 295 -32.12 17.19 8.78
CA MET A 295 -32.60 18.34 8.00
C MET A 295 -33.66 19.14 8.75
N GLU A 296 -34.58 18.47 9.46
CA GLU A 296 -35.58 19.13 10.27
C GLU A 296 -34.98 19.95 11.43
N VAL A 297 -33.98 19.38 12.10
CA VAL A 297 -33.24 20.08 13.18
C VAL A 297 -32.48 21.27 12.62
N ALA A 298 -31.77 21.12 11.49
CA ALA A 298 -31.07 22.21 10.84
C ALA A 298 -31.99 23.35 10.46
N GLN A 299 -33.17 23.05 9.92
CA GLN A 299 -34.20 24.04 9.53
C GLN A 299 -34.73 24.81 10.74
N ARG A 300 -34.99 24.12 11.86
CA ARG A 300 -35.47 24.76 13.11
C ARG A 300 -34.49 25.75 13.67
N GLU A 301 -33.20 25.44 13.57
CA GLU A 301 -32.11 26.28 14.10
C GLU A 301 -31.60 27.29 13.07
N GLY A 302 -32.20 27.38 11.88
CA GLY A 302 -31.85 28.32 10.85
C GLY A 302 -30.50 28.02 10.18
N ILE A 303 -30.03 26.76 10.24
CA ILE A 303 -28.76 26.33 9.65
C ILE A 303 -29.00 25.96 8.18
N GLU A 304 -28.30 26.65 7.28
CA GLU A 304 -28.33 26.35 5.85
C GLU A 304 -27.36 25.21 5.54
N ILE A 305 -27.88 24.04 5.18
CA ILE A 305 -27.09 22.90 4.69
C ILE A 305 -27.01 23.00 3.17
N LYS A 306 -25.78 23.14 2.65
CA LYS A 306 -25.49 23.23 1.21
C LYS A 306 -25.54 21.87 0.53
N SER A 307 -24.99 20.86 1.17
CA SER A 307 -25.02 19.48 0.66
C SER A 307 -25.05 18.47 1.80
N VAL A 308 -25.62 17.29 1.52
CA VAL A 308 -25.65 16.12 2.41
C VAL A 308 -25.05 14.95 1.65
N ASN A 309 -23.98 14.36 2.20
CA ASN A 309 -23.35 13.19 1.62
C ASN A 309 -23.38 12.02 2.60
N LEU A 310 -24.09 10.96 2.23
CA LEU A 310 -24.13 9.69 2.98
C LEU A 310 -23.12 8.72 2.34
N ARG A 311 -22.19 8.22 3.15
CA ARG A 311 -21.21 7.24 2.69
C ARG A 311 -20.82 6.24 3.79
N LYS A 312 -20.34 5.09 3.36
CA LYS A 312 -19.64 4.16 4.25
C LYS A 312 -18.24 4.68 4.58
N PRO A 313 -17.69 4.31 5.75
CA PRO A 313 -16.31 4.68 6.11
C PRO A 313 -15.30 4.24 5.05
N SER A 314 -14.34 5.10 4.77
CA SER A 314 -13.15 4.85 3.95
C SER A 314 -11.91 4.68 4.82
N LEU A 315 -10.80 4.21 4.25
CA LEU A 315 -9.51 4.20 4.95
C LEU A 315 -9.02 5.63 5.30
N GLU A 316 -9.45 6.66 4.55
CA GLU A 316 -9.18 8.06 4.90
C GLU A 316 -9.86 8.45 6.21
N ASP A 317 -11.10 8.01 6.41
CA ASP A 317 -11.81 8.24 7.66
C ASP A 317 -11.15 7.52 8.83
N VAL A 318 -10.65 6.30 8.61
CA VAL A 318 -9.87 5.56 9.61
C VAL A 318 -8.63 6.35 10.00
N PHE A 319 -7.86 6.83 9.02
CA PHE A 319 -6.67 7.63 9.29
C PHE A 319 -7.01 8.91 10.06
N LEU A 320 -8.03 9.63 9.62
CA LEU A 320 -8.53 10.84 10.28
C LEU A 320 -9.03 10.56 11.69
N TYR A 321 -9.74 9.43 11.88
CA TYR A 321 -10.25 9.02 13.18
C TYR A 321 -9.13 8.76 14.19
N ILE A 322 -8.08 8.07 13.77
CA ILE A 322 -6.95 7.70 14.64
C ILE A 322 -6.03 8.91 14.91
N THR A 323 -5.78 9.76 13.91
CA THR A 323 -4.77 10.83 13.99
C THR A 323 -5.34 12.22 14.29
N GLY A 324 -6.65 12.41 14.14
CA GLY A 324 -7.31 13.72 14.20
C GLY A 324 -6.93 14.67 13.06
N ARG A 325 -6.25 14.20 12.01
CA ARG A 325 -5.77 15.00 10.87
C ARG A 325 -5.99 14.28 9.55
N ARG A 326 -6.37 15.02 8.49
CA ARG A 326 -6.41 14.47 7.14
C ARG A 326 -4.99 14.21 6.61
N ILE A 327 -4.86 13.22 5.71
CA ILE A 327 -3.67 13.11 4.88
C ILE A 327 -3.70 14.33 3.95
N ARG A 328 -2.70 15.18 4.04
CA ARG A 328 -2.48 16.26 3.07
C ARG A 328 -1.68 15.66 1.91
N GLU A 329 -2.18 15.87 0.71
CA GLU A 329 -1.47 15.59 -0.54
C GLU A 329 -0.17 16.39 -0.63
#